data_4ff03f78e86630c23394981a8d7ac9e3
#
_entry.id   4ff03f78e86630c23394981a8d7ac9e3
#
_cell.length_a   1.000
_cell.length_b   1.000
_cell.length_c   1.000
_cell.angle_alpha   90.00
_cell.angle_beta   90.00
_cell.angle_gamma   90.00
#
_symmetry.space_group_name_H-M   'P 1'
#
loop_
_entity.id
_entity.type
_entity.pdbx_description
1 polymer ?
#
loop_
_entity_poly.entity_id
_entity_poly.type
_entity_poly.pdbx_seq_one_letter_code
_entity_poly.pdbx_strand_id
1 'polypeptide(L)'
;EIEKLKRDYRTKLENKSDKIRSKTLKEGQDIILNTNKEIYDEFFKALKEELNTLYMTEKGEEYLKNTLKNVKSEINSNDVVYVYEKSFGRDKEIIKNVLGDIKVEKSLDIKVGGFEIENAERTYRLNYSLDFLLTTKYQKILAKLKKELGINN
;
A
#
# COMPACT_ATOMS: atom_id res chain seq x y z
N GLU A 1 -0.28 -12.97 -9.90
CA GLU A 1 0.98 -12.38 -9.50
C GLU A 1 1.26 -12.44 -8.00
N ILE A 2 0.29 -12.02 -7.19
CA ILE A 2 0.42 -12.13 -5.73
C ILE A 2 0.51 -13.60 -5.30
N GLU A 3 -0.25 -14.48 -5.93
CA GLU A 3 -0.19 -15.91 -5.65
C GLU A 3 1.18 -16.52 -5.97
N LYS A 4 1.80 -16.06 -7.05
CA LYS A 4 3.16 -16.50 -7.42
C LYS A 4 4.17 -16.03 -6.37
N LEU A 5 4.08 -14.76 -5.92
CA LEU A 5 4.95 -14.22 -4.89
C LEU A 5 4.81 -15.02 -3.59
N LYS A 6 3.59 -15.36 -3.19
CA LYS A 6 3.34 -16.15 -1.98
C LYS A 6 3.99 -17.53 -2.06
N ARG A 7 3.90 -18.20 -3.21
CA ARG A 7 4.51 -19.51 -3.41
C ARG A 7 6.03 -19.44 -3.38
N ASP A 8 6.61 -18.42 -4.01
CA ASP A 8 8.07 -18.24 -4.02
C ASP A 8 8.60 -18.00 -2.61
N TYR A 9 7.90 -17.18 -1.82
CA TYR A 9 8.29 -16.90 -0.44
C TYR A 9 8.09 -18.11 0.46
N ARG A 10 7.07 -18.93 0.24
CA ARG A 10 6.88 -20.18 0.98
C ARG A 10 8.06 -21.13 0.76
N THR A 11 8.47 -21.35 -0.48
CA THR A 11 9.62 -22.20 -0.81
C THR A 11 10.89 -21.67 -0.17
N LYS A 12 11.12 -20.37 -0.23
CA LYS A 12 12.26 -19.71 0.38
C LYS A 12 12.30 -19.92 1.89
N LEU A 13 11.15 -19.81 2.56
CA LEU A 13 11.01 -20.02 3.99
C LEU A 13 11.30 -21.46 4.37
N GLU A 14 10.75 -22.43 3.64
CA GLU A 14 10.98 -23.86 3.89
C GLU A 14 12.45 -24.23 3.75
N ASN A 15 13.12 -23.75 2.72
CA ASN A 15 14.54 -23.99 2.49
C ASN A 15 15.42 -23.44 3.61
N LYS A 16 15.11 -22.22 4.08
CA LYS A 16 15.85 -21.62 5.20
C LYS A 16 15.60 -22.35 6.49
N SER A 17 14.36 -22.79 6.74
CA SER A 17 14.02 -23.58 7.94
C SER A 17 14.78 -24.89 7.99
N ASP A 18 14.92 -25.59 6.87
CA ASP A 18 15.67 -26.84 6.81
C ASP A 18 17.14 -26.66 7.17
N LYS A 19 17.74 -25.54 6.76
CA LYS A 19 19.14 -25.24 7.08
C LYS A 19 19.38 -24.94 8.56
N ILE A 20 18.37 -24.53 9.28
CA ILE A 20 18.46 -24.08 10.67
C ILE A 20 18.36 -25.22 11.69
N ARG A 21 17.85 -26.38 11.31
CA ARG A 21 17.59 -27.50 12.23
C ARG A 21 18.76 -27.94 13.09
N SER A 22 19.99 -27.72 12.64
CA SER A 22 21.22 -28.09 13.38
C SER A 22 21.66 -27.05 14.40
N LYS A 23 20.97 -25.93 14.53
CA LYS A 23 21.32 -24.85 15.43
C LYS A 23 20.72 -25.06 16.82
N THR A 24 21.26 -24.36 17.83
CA THR A 24 20.63 -24.37 19.15
C THR A 24 19.22 -23.80 19.08
N LEU A 25 18.31 -24.25 19.91
CA LEU A 25 16.92 -23.86 19.87
C LEU A 25 16.73 -22.33 19.86
N LYS A 26 17.46 -21.62 20.74
CA LYS A 26 17.35 -20.16 20.84
C LYS A 26 17.84 -19.47 19.58
N GLU A 27 19.02 -19.87 19.10
CA GLU A 27 19.58 -19.31 17.86
C GLU A 27 18.67 -19.62 16.67
N GLY A 28 18.14 -20.84 16.62
CA GLY A 28 17.22 -21.25 15.58
C GLY A 28 15.95 -20.40 15.56
N GLN A 29 15.37 -20.12 16.73
CA GLN A 29 14.19 -19.27 16.84
C GLN A 29 14.47 -17.85 16.38
N ASP A 30 15.62 -17.27 16.78
CA ASP A 30 16.01 -15.92 16.37
C ASP A 30 16.19 -15.82 14.86
N ILE A 31 16.83 -16.83 14.26
CA ILE A 31 17.04 -16.88 12.82
C ILE A 31 15.70 -17.01 12.08
N ILE A 32 14.79 -17.85 12.56
CA ILE A 32 13.45 -18.01 11.96
C ILE A 32 12.67 -16.71 12.04
N LEU A 33 12.69 -16.03 13.19
CA LEU A 33 12.00 -14.73 13.34
C LEU A 33 12.56 -13.68 12.39
N ASN A 34 13.88 -13.58 12.31
CA ASN A 34 14.52 -12.63 11.40
C ASN A 34 14.25 -12.96 9.93
N THR A 35 14.28 -14.25 9.58
CA THR A 35 13.98 -14.72 8.23
C THR A 35 12.54 -14.40 7.85
N ASN A 36 11.59 -14.62 8.77
CA ASN A 36 10.19 -14.32 8.54
C ASN A 36 9.99 -12.82 8.31
N LYS A 37 10.66 -11.98 9.09
CA LYS A 37 10.59 -10.53 8.93
C LYS A 37 11.09 -10.11 7.55
N GLU A 38 12.23 -10.64 7.10
CA GLU A 38 12.75 -10.36 5.76
C GLU A 38 11.76 -10.74 4.67
N ILE A 39 11.12 -11.90 4.79
CA ILE A 39 10.13 -12.37 3.83
C ILE A 39 8.90 -11.46 3.81
N TYR A 40 8.43 -11.04 4.98
CA TYR A 40 7.29 -10.13 5.06
C TYR A 40 7.61 -8.76 4.47
N ASP A 41 8.81 -8.23 4.75
CA ASP A 41 9.24 -6.96 4.21
C ASP A 41 9.35 -7.02 2.68
N GLU A 42 9.93 -8.09 2.14
CA GLU A 42 10.01 -8.31 0.69
C GLU A 42 8.62 -8.43 0.07
N PHE A 43 7.70 -9.14 0.74
CA PHE A 43 6.33 -9.30 0.26
C PHE A 43 5.62 -7.94 0.19
N PHE A 44 5.71 -7.15 1.25
CA PHE A 44 5.06 -5.84 1.27
C PHE A 44 5.66 -4.87 0.26
N LYS A 45 6.97 -4.96 0.04
CA LYS A 45 7.63 -4.17 -1.01
C LYS A 45 7.10 -4.55 -2.39
N ALA A 46 7.00 -5.84 -2.67
CA ALA A 46 6.46 -6.33 -3.93
C ALA A 46 4.98 -5.95 -4.10
N LEU A 47 4.20 -6.01 -3.02
CA LEU A 47 2.80 -5.61 -3.03
C LEU A 47 2.64 -4.13 -3.37
N LYS A 48 3.47 -3.28 -2.79
CA LYS A 48 3.46 -1.84 -3.09
C LYS A 48 3.77 -1.58 -4.57
N GLU A 49 4.78 -2.27 -5.11
CA GLU A 49 5.16 -2.14 -6.51
C GLU A 49 4.02 -2.60 -7.43
N GLU A 50 3.38 -3.71 -7.12
CA GLU A 50 2.23 -4.23 -7.87
C GLU A 50 1.06 -3.26 -7.84
N LEU A 51 0.71 -2.75 -6.67
CA LEU A 51 -0.38 -1.77 -6.54
C LEU A 51 -0.06 -0.47 -7.26
N ASN A 52 1.19 -0.03 -7.24
CA ASN A 52 1.60 1.15 -7.99
C ASN A 52 1.42 0.93 -9.49
N THR A 53 1.81 -0.24 -10.00
CA THR A 53 1.62 -0.60 -11.40
C THR A 53 0.14 -0.58 -11.78
N LEU A 54 -0.72 -1.17 -10.94
CA LEU A 54 -2.17 -1.16 -11.15
C LEU A 54 -2.76 0.26 -11.10
N TYR A 55 -2.25 1.08 -10.19
CA TYR A 55 -2.73 2.47 -10.08
C TYR A 55 -2.47 3.27 -11.34
N MET A 56 -1.39 2.97 -12.06
CA MET A 56 -1.06 3.65 -13.31
C MET A 56 -1.93 3.21 -14.49
N THR A 57 -2.76 2.19 -14.30
CA THR A 57 -3.70 1.69 -15.31
C THR A 57 -5.11 2.28 -15.10
N GLU A 58 -6.06 1.84 -15.93
CA GLU A 58 -7.47 2.20 -15.80
C GLU A 58 -8.06 1.84 -14.43
N LYS A 59 -7.53 0.82 -13.78
CA LYS A 59 -7.98 0.41 -12.44
C LYS A 59 -7.69 1.50 -11.41
N GLY A 60 -6.56 2.19 -11.56
CA GLY A 60 -6.23 3.33 -10.73
C GLY A 60 -7.18 4.51 -10.97
N GLU A 61 -7.56 4.73 -12.22
CA GLU A 61 -8.54 5.77 -12.55
C GLU A 61 -9.89 5.48 -11.91
N GLU A 62 -10.36 4.23 -11.97
CA GLU A 62 -11.61 3.81 -11.35
C GLU A 62 -11.56 3.97 -9.84
N TYR A 63 -10.46 3.55 -9.22
CA TYR A 63 -10.25 3.71 -7.78
C TYR A 63 -10.36 5.18 -7.37
N LEU A 64 -9.67 6.05 -8.11
CA LEU A 64 -9.67 7.48 -7.84
C LEU A 64 -11.06 8.08 -7.98
N LYS A 65 -11.75 7.79 -9.06
CA LYS A 65 -13.12 8.26 -9.31
C LYS A 65 -14.08 7.81 -8.22
N ASN A 66 -14.05 6.53 -7.88
CA ASN A 66 -14.96 5.95 -6.90
C ASN A 66 -14.69 6.52 -5.50
N THR A 67 -13.43 6.63 -5.13
CA THR A 67 -13.06 7.18 -3.82
C THR A 67 -13.45 8.66 -3.72
N LEU A 68 -13.22 9.45 -4.76
CA LEU A 68 -13.62 10.85 -4.79
C LEU A 68 -15.13 11.01 -4.66
N LYS A 69 -15.91 10.20 -5.36
CA LYS A 69 -17.38 10.23 -5.27
C LYS A 69 -17.86 9.91 -3.86
N ASN A 70 -17.23 8.94 -3.21
CA ASN A 70 -17.62 8.53 -1.86
C ASN A 70 -17.32 9.59 -0.80
N VAL A 71 -16.28 10.38 -1.00
CA VAL A 71 -15.86 11.39 -0.01
C VAL A 71 -16.15 12.82 -0.45
N LYS A 72 -16.80 13.01 -1.58
CA LYS A 72 -17.09 14.34 -2.15
C LYS A 72 -17.75 15.28 -1.16
N SER A 73 -18.67 14.78 -0.34
CA SER A 73 -19.39 15.58 0.65
C SER A 73 -18.48 16.12 1.77
N GLU A 74 -17.32 15.51 1.95
CA GLU A 74 -16.34 15.91 2.98
C GLU A 74 -15.34 16.94 2.47
N ILE A 75 -15.36 17.23 1.18
CA ILE A 75 -14.37 18.09 0.52
C ILE A 75 -14.97 19.46 0.22
N ASN A 76 -14.29 20.51 0.65
CA ASN A 76 -14.68 21.89 0.41
C ASN A 76 -13.88 22.48 -0.76
N SER A 77 -14.45 23.45 -1.43
CA SER A 77 -13.80 24.08 -2.60
C SER A 77 -12.46 24.77 -2.29
N ASN A 78 -12.24 25.14 -1.04
CA ASN A 78 -11.01 25.78 -0.59
C ASN A 78 -9.94 24.79 -0.11
N ASP A 79 -10.25 23.49 -0.12
CA ASP A 79 -9.29 22.46 0.25
C ASP A 79 -8.26 22.26 -0.88
N VAL A 80 -7.13 21.66 -0.53
CA VAL A 80 -6.09 21.30 -1.49
C VAL A 80 -6.01 19.79 -1.57
N VAL A 81 -6.01 19.26 -2.79
CA VAL A 81 -5.86 17.83 -3.04
C VAL A 81 -4.43 17.56 -3.50
N TYR A 82 -3.76 16.67 -2.78
CA TYR A 82 -2.41 16.23 -3.13
C TYR A 82 -2.48 14.87 -3.79
N VAL A 83 -1.80 14.72 -4.91
CA VAL A 83 -1.83 13.51 -5.72
C VAL A 83 -0.44 12.96 -5.98
N TYR A 84 -0.38 11.71 -6.41
CA TYR A 84 0.86 11.04 -6.77
C TYR A 84 1.55 11.81 -7.90
N GLU A 85 2.84 12.08 -7.72
CA GLU A 85 3.62 12.89 -8.65
C GLU A 85 3.64 12.30 -10.07
N LYS A 86 3.83 11.00 -10.19
CA LYS A 86 3.98 10.34 -11.50
C LYS A 86 2.69 10.25 -12.31
N SER A 87 1.54 10.41 -11.69
CA SER A 87 0.24 10.40 -12.36
C SER A 87 -0.48 11.75 -12.24
N PHE A 88 0.24 12.79 -11.92
CA PHE A 88 -0.33 14.12 -11.63
C PHE A 88 -1.29 14.61 -12.69
N GLY A 89 -0.89 14.59 -13.97
CA GLY A 89 -1.72 15.10 -15.07
C GLY A 89 -3.05 14.38 -15.17
N ARG A 90 -3.02 13.07 -15.15
CA ARG A 90 -4.21 12.22 -15.21
C ARG A 90 -5.12 12.45 -13.99
N ASP A 91 -4.52 12.42 -12.81
CA ASP A 91 -5.27 12.51 -11.55
C ASP A 91 -5.89 13.90 -11.38
N LYS A 92 -5.18 14.94 -11.76
CA LYS A 92 -5.69 16.31 -11.71
C LYS A 92 -6.94 16.46 -12.58
N GLU A 93 -6.92 15.90 -13.78
CA GLU A 93 -8.07 15.95 -14.69
C GLU A 93 -9.27 15.22 -14.10
N ILE A 94 -9.07 14.04 -13.54
CA ILE A 94 -10.12 13.26 -12.89
C ILE A 94 -10.72 14.04 -11.71
N ILE A 95 -9.87 14.63 -10.87
CA ILE A 95 -10.30 15.38 -9.70
C ILE A 95 -11.14 16.59 -10.13
N LYS A 96 -10.72 17.30 -11.15
CA LYS A 96 -11.47 18.46 -11.65
C LYS A 96 -12.82 18.05 -12.23
N ASN A 97 -12.89 16.90 -12.88
CA ASN A 97 -14.15 16.39 -13.41
C ASN A 97 -15.13 15.99 -12.30
N VAL A 98 -14.65 15.47 -11.18
CA VAL A 98 -15.50 15.03 -10.07
C VAL A 98 -15.80 16.17 -9.08
N LEU A 99 -14.80 16.95 -8.71
CA LEU A 99 -14.90 17.95 -7.65
C LEU A 99 -15.08 19.38 -8.18
N GLY A 100 -14.80 19.62 -9.46
CA GLY A 100 -14.85 20.94 -10.04
C GLY A 100 -13.52 21.70 -9.82
N ASP A 101 -13.64 23.03 -9.67
CA ASP A 101 -12.48 23.89 -9.55
C ASP A 101 -11.92 23.84 -8.15
N ILE A 102 -10.93 22.99 -7.94
CA ILE A 102 -10.22 22.81 -6.69
C ILE A 102 -8.72 22.77 -6.95
N LYS A 103 -7.94 23.22 -5.99
CA LYS A 103 -6.48 23.23 -6.12
C LYS A 103 -5.93 21.81 -5.98
N VAL A 104 -5.13 21.39 -6.96
CA VAL A 104 -4.49 20.08 -6.99
C VAL A 104 -2.98 20.27 -7.07
N GLU A 105 -2.26 19.63 -6.18
CA GLU A 105 -0.79 19.71 -6.12
C GLU A 105 -0.17 18.31 -6.06
N LYS A 106 1.11 18.24 -6.41
CA LYS A 106 1.88 17.01 -6.34
C LYS A 106 2.27 16.70 -4.90
N SER A 107 2.19 15.44 -4.50
CA SER A 107 2.71 14.97 -3.22
C SER A 107 3.99 14.19 -3.46
N LEU A 108 5.04 14.51 -2.72
CA LEU A 108 6.27 13.71 -2.73
C LEU A 108 6.19 12.53 -1.78
N ASP A 109 5.18 12.50 -0.91
CA ASP A 109 5.00 11.45 0.09
C ASP A 109 4.21 10.26 -0.42
N ILE A 110 3.37 10.45 -1.43
CA ILE A 110 2.61 9.36 -2.03
C ILE A 110 3.51 8.59 -3.00
N LYS A 111 3.71 7.31 -2.73
CA LYS A 111 4.59 6.43 -3.52
C LYS A 111 3.85 5.35 -4.28
N VAL A 112 2.61 5.05 -3.88
CA VAL A 112 1.79 4.00 -4.50
C VAL A 112 0.69 4.61 -5.36
N GLY A 113 -0.11 5.51 -4.80
CA GLY A 113 -1.20 6.17 -5.51
C GLY A 113 -2.25 6.70 -4.58
N GLY A 114 -3.31 7.25 -5.15
CA GLY A 114 -4.39 7.86 -4.39
C GLY A 114 -4.17 9.34 -4.13
N PHE A 115 -4.76 9.85 -3.08
CA PHE A 115 -4.71 11.28 -2.79
C PHE A 115 -4.84 11.59 -1.30
N GLU A 116 -4.44 12.79 -0.94
CA GLU A 116 -4.64 13.37 0.39
C GLU A 116 -5.34 14.71 0.23
N ILE A 117 -6.12 15.09 1.23
CA ILE A 117 -6.83 16.37 1.24
C ILE A 117 -6.39 17.16 2.46
N GLU A 118 -5.99 18.40 2.26
CA GLU A 118 -5.65 19.32 3.32
C GLU A 118 -6.67 20.46 3.34
N ASN A 119 -7.20 20.79 4.52
CA ASN A 119 -8.15 21.88 4.64
C ASN A 119 -7.45 23.25 4.45
N ALA A 120 -8.25 24.28 4.16
CA ALA A 120 -7.73 25.62 3.87
C ALA A 120 -6.87 26.20 5.02
N GLU A 121 -7.24 25.93 6.26
CA GLU A 121 -6.51 26.39 7.45
C GLU A 121 -5.26 25.56 7.76
N ARG A 122 -5.05 24.45 7.03
CA ARG A 122 -3.92 23.52 7.23
C ARG A 122 -3.89 22.92 8.64
N THR A 123 -5.06 22.68 9.22
CA THR A 123 -5.19 22.11 10.57
C THR A 123 -5.35 20.59 10.57
N TYR A 124 -5.80 20.01 9.45
CA TYR A 124 -5.91 18.55 9.32
C TYR A 124 -5.74 18.09 7.88
N ARG A 125 -5.40 16.82 7.72
CA ARG A 125 -5.38 16.14 6.43
C ARG A 125 -6.20 14.86 6.49
N LEU A 126 -6.93 14.58 5.42
CA LEU A 126 -7.61 13.31 5.20
C LEU A 126 -6.77 12.52 4.20
N ASN A 127 -6.36 11.32 4.59
CA ASN A 127 -5.45 10.51 3.77
C ASN A 127 -6.19 9.36 3.12
N TYR A 128 -6.38 9.44 1.81
CA TYR A 128 -7.00 8.40 0.99
C TYR A 128 -5.99 7.77 0.02
N SER A 129 -4.69 7.86 0.35
CA SER A 129 -3.66 7.23 -0.47
C SER A 129 -3.67 5.71 -0.28
N LEU A 130 -3.22 5.00 -1.30
CA LEU A 130 -3.02 3.55 -1.22
C LEU A 130 -1.90 3.23 -0.23
N ASP A 131 -0.93 4.12 -0.09
CA ASP A 131 0.14 4.02 0.90
C ASP A 131 -0.43 3.89 2.31
N PHE A 132 -1.35 4.78 2.66
CA PHE A 132 -2.00 4.79 3.96
C PHE A 132 -2.91 3.57 4.15
N LEU A 133 -3.62 3.18 3.10
CA LEU A 133 -4.48 2.00 3.12
C LEU A 133 -3.68 0.73 3.45
N LEU A 134 -2.51 0.58 2.85
CA LEU A 134 -1.61 -0.54 3.15
C LEU A 134 -1.16 -0.50 4.61
N THR A 135 -0.84 0.68 5.12
CA THR A 135 -0.45 0.86 6.53
C THR A 135 -1.59 0.46 7.47
N THR A 136 -2.81 0.92 7.22
CA THR A 136 -3.95 0.62 8.08
C THR A 136 -4.37 -0.84 8.00
N LYS A 137 -4.15 -1.51 6.88
CA LYS A 137 -4.50 -2.91 6.68
C LYS A 137 -3.31 -3.86 6.86
N TYR A 138 -2.18 -3.34 7.29
CA TYR A 138 -0.94 -4.13 7.45
C TYR A 138 -1.15 -5.41 8.24
N GLN A 139 -1.74 -5.31 9.43
CA GLN A 139 -1.93 -6.49 10.30
C GLN A 139 -2.86 -7.53 9.67
N LYS A 140 -3.90 -7.08 8.99
CA LYS A 140 -4.84 -7.97 8.31
C LYS A 140 -4.18 -8.70 7.16
N ILE A 141 -3.39 -7.99 6.35
CA ILE A 141 -2.66 -8.56 5.22
C ILE A 141 -1.61 -9.54 5.74
N LEU A 142 -0.89 -9.16 6.79
CA LEU A 142 0.12 -10.00 7.42
C LEU A 142 -0.48 -11.31 7.95
N ALA A 143 -1.64 -11.23 8.59
CA ALA A 143 -2.34 -12.42 9.10
C ALA A 143 -2.72 -13.39 7.98
N LYS A 144 -3.21 -12.86 6.85
CA LYS A 144 -3.53 -13.67 5.67
C LYS A 144 -2.29 -14.32 5.08
N LEU A 145 -1.20 -13.57 4.98
CA LEU A 145 0.06 -14.07 4.45
C LEU A 145 0.60 -15.20 5.32
N LYS A 146 0.59 -15.03 6.65
CA LYS A 146 1.02 -16.07 7.59
C LYS A 146 0.20 -17.34 7.44
N LYS A 147 -1.11 -17.20 7.31
CA LYS A 147 -2.02 -18.33 7.15
C LYS A 147 -1.69 -19.11 5.87
N GLU A 148 -1.49 -18.41 4.76
CA GLU A 148 -1.19 -19.04 3.48
C GLU A 148 0.20 -19.67 3.42
N LEU A 149 1.16 -19.12 4.15
CA LEU A 149 2.50 -19.68 4.27
C LEU A 149 2.58 -20.81 5.31
N GLY A 150 1.52 -21.04 6.08
CA GLY A 150 1.50 -22.07 7.12
C GLY A 150 2.31 -21.71 8.36
N ILE A 151 2.48 -20.42 8.63
CA ILE A 151 3.23 -19.93 9.79
C ILE A 151 2.25 -19.62 10.92
N ASN A 152 2.46 -20.29 12.07
CA ASN A 152 1.65 -20.09 13.26
C ASN A 152 2.45 -19.29 14.30
N ASN A 153 2.16 -17.98 14.36
CA ASN A 153 2.71 -17.12 15.40
C ASN A 153 1.73 -16.04 15.76
#